data_b4366be85304df111aa463def5832895
#
_entry.id   b4366be85304df111aa463def5832895
#
_cell.length_a   1.000
_cell.length_b   1.000
_cell.length_c   1.000
_cell.angle_alpha   90.00
_cell.angle_beta   90.00
_cell.angle_gamma   90.00
#
_symmetry.space_group_name_H-M   'P 1'
#
loop_
_entity.id
_entity.type
_entity.pdbx_description
1 polymer ?
#
loop_
_entity_poly.entity_id
_entity_poly.type
_entity_poly.pdbx_seq_one_letter_code
_entity_poly.pdbx_strand_id
1 'polypeptide(L)'
;MVDAWGWRMKFGVVTPSTNTIVQPHYDAMAPTGVTNHISRMHIPDDPVNSDEDFDELIRRIDVALEDSIDRVMTCRPDHLILGISAESIWGGGLEPARRIEERIRTRAGTDIGVTQAADALPAALRAFGDGIRRIAIVCPYYPVAIGHLEAFAEETGFDLVRTECLACDSPVNIAHIAEDTLREAVRKVDGPDIDAVVQFGANLPMARVADEAERWLRKPVVAVMTATYWYALRQNGIEDRKPGFGRLMTEH
;
A
#
# COMPACT_ATOMS: atom_id res chain seq x y z
N MET A 1 -21.68 -10.45 20.63
CA MET A 1 -20.60 -11.36 21.07
C MET A 1 -19.31 -10.78 20.51
N VAL A 2 -18.27 -10.70 21.33
CA VAL A 2 -16.95 -10.19 20.93
C VAL A 2 -16.12 -11.37 20.44
N ASP A 3 -15.35 -11.18 19.36
CA ASP A 3 -14.43 -12.19 18.83
C ASP A 3 -13.31 -12.49 19.84
N ALA A 4 -12.89 -13.75 19.96
CA ALA A 4 -11.91 -14.18 20.95
C ALA A 4 -10.49 -13.64 20.72
N TRP A 5 -10.11 -13.39 19.45
CA TRP A 5 -8.81 -12.89 19.05
C TRP A 5 -8.88 -11.45 18.51
N GLY A 6 -9.87 -11.15 17.64
CA GLY A 6 -10.12 -9.84 17.08
C GLY A 6 -11.08 -9.00 17.92
N TRP A 7 -10.90 -8.99 19.23
CA TRP A 7 -11.84 -8.33 20.15
C TRP A 7 -11.80 -6.80 20.09
N ARG A 8 -10.75 -6.20 19.54
CA ARG A 8 -10.68 -4.76 19.24
C ARG A 8 -11.08 -4.46 17.80
N MET A 9 -10.64 -5.31 16.85
CA MET A 9 -10.83 -5.07 15.43
C MET A 9 -10.56 -6.35 14.62
N LYS A 10 -11.42 -6.63 13.66
CA LYS A 10 -11.20 -7.61 12.61
C LYS A 10 -11.08 -6.88 11.28
N PHE A 11 -9.88 -6.80 10.73
CA PHE A 11 -9.68 -6.30 9.40
C PHE A 11 -9.95 -7.38 8.35
N GLY A 12 -10.77 -7.06 7.36
CA GLY A 12 -10.86 -7.83 6.12
C GLY A 12 -9.86 -7.26 5.12
N VAL A 13 -8.88 -8.05 4.73
CA VAL A 13 -7.82 -7.59 3.82
C VAL A 13 -7.98 -8.28 2.47
N VAL A 14 -8.08 -7.49 1.41
CA VAL A 14 -8.17 -7.99 0.03
C VAL A 14 -6.85 -7.71 -0.69
N THR A 15 -6.22 -8.76 -1.23
CA THR A 15 -4.90 -8.65 -1.88
C THR A 15 -4.78 -9.65 -3.04
N PRO A 16 -3.95 -9.42 -4.07
CA PRO A 16 -3.71 -10.39 -5.13
C PRO A 16 -3.21 -11.74 -4.61
N SER A 17 -3.57 -12.83 -5.28
CA SER A 17 -3.15 -14.19 -4.88
C SER A 17 -1.64 -14.40 -4.97
N THR A 18 -0.96 -13.65 -5.82
CA THR A 18 0.49 -13.64 -6.00
C THR A 18 1.24 -12.85 -4.90
N ASN A 19 0.51 -12.08 -4.08
CA ASN A 19 1.13 -11.26 -3.04
C ASN A 19 1.49 -12.11 -1.82
N THR A 20 2.76 -12.10 -1.42
CA THR A 20 3.28 -12.85 -0.27
C THR A 20 3.76 -11.92 0.87
N ILE A 21 3.68 -10.60 0.70
CA ILE A 21 4.24 -9.61 1.64
C ILE A 21 3.18 -8.96 2.52
N VAL A 22 2.00 -8.65 1.98
CA VAL A 22 0.95 -7.93 2.73
C VAL A 22 0.55 -8.66 4.00
N GLN A 23 0.22 -9.94 3.90
CA GLN A 23 -0.25 -10.71 5.06
C GLN A 23 0.77 -10.77 6.19
N PRO A 24 2.03 -11.23 5.99
CA PRO A 24 3.00 -11.30 7.09
C PRO A 24 3.36 -9.91 7.64
N HIS A 25 3.38 -8.86 6.81
CA HIS A 25 3.61 -7.50 7.30
C HIS A 25 2.46 -7.00 8.18
N TYR A 26 1.22 -7.18 7.77
CA TYR A 26 0.05 -6.76 8.54
C TYR A 26 -0.08 -7.53 9.85
N ASP A 27 0.16 -8.84 9.82
CA ASP A 27 0.16 -9.66 11.04
C ASP A 27 1.27 -9.25 12.01
N ALA A 28 2.45 -8.88 11.49
CA ALA A 28 3.55 -8.36 12.30
C ALA A 28 3.27 -6.96 12.88
N MET A 29 2.51 -6.11 12.19
CA MET A 29 2.11 -4.77 12.65
C MET A 29 0.90 -4.81 13.58
N ALA A 30 0.07 -5.86 13.53
CA ALA A 30 -1.15 -5.95 14.31
C ALA A 30 -0.88 -5.88 15.82
N PRO A 31 -1.54 -4.98 16.56
CA PRO A 31 -1.50 -4.99 18.02
C PRO A 31 -2.39 -6.09 18.59
N THR A 32 -2.20 -6.42 19.86
CA THR A 32 -3.03 -7.41 20.55
C THR A 32 -4.51 -7.06 20.45
N GLY A 33 -5.33 -8.03 20.07
CA GLY A 33 -6.78 -7.85 19.90
C GLY A 33 -7.19 -7.34 18.52
N VAL A 34 -6.25 -7.17 17.60
CA VAL A 34 -6.50 -6.88 16.17
C VAL A 34 -6.13 -8.10 15.35
N THR A 35 -6.99 -8.50 14.42
CA THR A 35 -6.76 -9.63 13.54
C THR A 35 -6.98 -9.28 12.08
N ASN A 36 -6.23 -9.93 11.18
CA ASN A 36 -6.33 -9.77 9.73
C ASN A 36 -6.91 -11.02 9.10
N HIS A 37 -7.97 -10.86 8.32
CA HIS A 37 -8.64 -11.95 7.60
C HIS A 37 -8.45 -11.71 6.11
N ILE A 38 -7.64 -12.56 5.47
CA ILE A 38 -7.15 -12.33 4.11
C ILE A 38 -8.05 -13.01 3.09
N SER A 39 -8.54 -12.24 2.14
CA SER A 39 -9.13 -12.75 0.90
C SER A 39 -8.23 -12.42 -0.28
N ARG A 40 -8.08 -13.38 -1.20
CA ARG A 40 -7.15 -13.27 -2.31
C ARG A 40 -7.89 -13.13 -3.64
N MET A 41 -7.61 -12.04 -4.35
CA MET A 41 -7.99 -11.85 -5.74
C MET A 41 -7.16 -12.81 -6.60
N HIS A 42 -7.80 -13.79 -7.23
CA HIS A 42 -7.07 -14.75 -8.05
C HIS A 42 -6.54 -14.10 -9.32
N ILE A 43 -5.24 -14.13 -9.48
CA ILE A 43 -4.55 -13.78 -10.73
C ILE A 43 -3.47 -14.83 -11.03
N PRO A 44 -3.21 -15.16 -12.30
CA PRO A 44 -2.06 -15.98 -12.66
C PRO A 44 -0.75 -15.19 -12.45
N ASP A 45 0.34 -15.91 -12.24
CA ASP A 45 1.70 -15.33 -12.21
C ASP A 45 2.30 -15.34 -13.62
N ASP A 46 1.66 -14.60 -14.53
CA ASP A 46 2.15 -14.48 -15.89
C ASP A 46 3.35 -13.53 -15.98
N PRO A 47 4.29 -13.76 -16.90
CA PRO A 47 5.39 -12.85 -17.14
C PRO A 47 4.89 -11.45 -17.54
N VAL A 48 5.57 -10.44 -17.02
CA VAL A 48 5.36 -9.03 -17.37
C VAL A 48 6.64 -8.53 -18.03
N ASN A 49 6.58 -8.23 -19.33
CA ASN A 49 7.76 -7.86 -20.10
C ASN A 49 7.63 -6.48 -20.76
N SER A 50 6.46 -5.86 -20.63
CA SER A 50 6.14 -4.57 -21.27
C SER A 50 5.16 -3.76 -20.43
N ASP A 51 4.98 -2.50 -20.83
CA ASP A 51 3.95 -1.61 -20.27
C ASP A 51 2.54 -2.17 -20.50
N GLU A 52 2.28 -2.77 -21.65
CA GLU A 52 0.99 -3.37 -22.03
C GLU A 52 0.68 -4.61 -21.17
N ASP A 53 1.67 -5.44 -20.89
CA ASP A 53 1.51 -6.60 -19.99
C ASP A 53 1.15 -6.13 -18.57
N PHE A 54 1.75 -5.01 -18.15
CA PHE A 54 1.47 -4.44 -16.83
C PHE A 54 0.04 -3.86 -16.74
N ASP A 55 -0.43 -3.15 -17.78
CA ASP A 55 -1.81 -2.68 -17.87
C ASP A 55 -2.82 -3.85 -17.81
N GLU A 56 -2.54 -4.94 -18.53
CA GLU A 56 -3.39 -6.14 -18.52
C GLU A 56 -3.40 -6.80 -17.14
N LEU A 57 -2.27 -6.81 -16.43
CA LEU A 57 -2.20 -7.31 -15.05
C LEU A 57 -3.14 -6.52 -14.14
N ILE A 58 -3.10 -5.18 -14.19
CA ILE A 58 -4.00 -4.32 -13.40
C ILE A 58 -5.46 -4.62 -13.72
N ARG A 59 -5.81 -4.77 -15.00
CA ARG A 59 -7.18 -5.10 -15.42
C ARG A 59 -7.65 -6.45 -14.86
N ARG A 60 -6.79 -7.46 -14.83
CA ARG A 60 -7.12 -8.79 -14.26
C ARG A 60 -7.36 -8.72 -12.75
N ILE A 61 -6.58 -7.93 -12.04
CA ILE A 61 -6.76 -7.71 -10.61
C ILE A 61 -8.12 -7.05 -10.36
N ASP A 62 -8.44 -6.01 -11.12
CA ASP A 62 -9.71 -5.28 -11.01
C ASP A 62 -10.93 -6.19 -11.18
N VAL A 63 -10.91 -7.10 -12.16
CA VAL A 63 -11.99 -8.07 -12.41
C VAL A 63 -12.19 -9.05 -11.23
N ALA A 64 -11.13 -9.34 -10.47
CA ALA A 64 -11.19 -10.31 -9.37
C ALA A 64 -11.61 -9.69 -8.01
N LEU A 65 -11.91 -8.39 -7.98
CA LEU A 65 -12.17 -7.65 -6.75
C LEU A 65 -13.45 -8.13 -6.04
N GLU A 66 -14.57 -8.14 -6.73
CA GLU A 66 -15.89 -8.41 -6.14
C GLU A 66 -15.98 -9.81 -5.52
N ASP A 67 -15.46 -10.81 -6.20
CA ASP A 67 -15.38 -12.19 -5.68
C ASP A 67 -14.59 -12.26 -4.36
N SER A 68 -13.55 -11.44 -4.23
CA SER A 68 -12.72 -11.39 -3.04
C SER A 68 -13.42 -10.67 -1.90
N ILE A 69 -14.22 -9.64 -2.20
CA ILE A 69 -15.09 -8.98 -1.23
C ILE A 69 -16.13 -9.95 -0.69
N ASP A 70 -16.81 -10.73 -1.53
CA ASP A 70 -17.79 -11.72 -1.08
C ASP A 70 -17.19 -12.69 -0.07
N ARG A 71 -15.99 -13.18 -0.34
CA ARG A 71 -15.32 -14.15 0.53
C ARG A 71 -14.94 -13.53 1.88
N VAL A 72 -14.33 -12.33 1.88
CA VAL A 72 -13.89 -11.72 3.14
C VAL A 72 -15.06 -11.28 4.00
N MET A 73 -16.18 -10.86 3.41
CA MET A 73 -17.36 -10.43 4.15
C MET A 73 -18.03 -11.57 4.95
N THR A 74 -17.78 -12.83 4.62
CA THR A 74 -18.32 -13.97 5.38
C THR A 74 -17.80 -14.07 6.81
N CYS A 75 -16.59 -13.55 7.11
CA CYS A 75 -16.07 -13.48 8.49
C CYS A 75 -16.57 -12.25 9.25
N ARG A 76 -17.40 -11.41 8.62
CA ARG A 76 -17.93 -10.15 9.19
C ARG A 76 -16.83 -9.27 9.75
N PRO A 77 -15.92 -8.75 8.91
CA PRO A 77 -14.91 -7.82 9.34
C PRO A 77 -15.55 -6.50 9.79
N ASP A 78 -14.86 -5.77 10.64
CA ASP A 78 -15.30 -4.47 11.13
C ASP A 78 -14.86 -3.32 10.19
N HIS A 79 -13.81 -3.55 9.41
CA HIS A 79 -13.24 -2.60 8.44
C HIS A 79 -12.51 -3.36 7.33
N LEU A 80 -12.49 -2.83 6.11
CA LEU A 80 -11.80 -3.42 4.96
C LEU A 80 -10.51 -2.67 4.65
N ILE A 81 -9.48 -3.42 4.28
CA ILE A 81 -8.22 -2.87 3.79
C ILE A 81 -7.95 -3.42 2.39
N LEU A 82 -7.74 -2.53 1.43
CA LEU A 82 -7.28 -2.91 0.11
C LEU A 82 -5.75 -3.09 0.16
N GLY A 83 -5.30 -4.34 0.27
CA GLY A 83 -3.90 -4.75 0.32
C GLY A 83 -3.22 -4.75 -1.05
N ILE A 84 -3.48 -3.71 -1.82
CA ILE A 84 -2.93 -3.45 -3.13
C ILE A 84 -2.84 -1.94 -3.32
N SER A 85 -1.96 -1.46 -4.19
CA SER A 85 -1.73 -0.01 -4.31
C SER A 85 -1.85 0.52 -5.75
N ALA A 86 -1.57 -0.28 -6.76
CA ALA A 86 -1.60 0.19 -8.13
C ALA A 86 -3.00 0.60 -8.57
N GLU A 87 -4.00 -0.21 -8.30
CA GLU A 87 -5.39 0.00 -8.73
C GLU A 87 -5.98 1.30 -8.20
N SER A 88 -5.57 1.71 -6.99
CA SER A 88 -6.09 2.94 -6.38
C SER A 88 -5.63 4.23 -7.09
N ILE A 89 -4.63 4.12 -7.97
CA ILE A 89 -4.09 5.26 -8.73
C ILE A 89 -4.16 5.04 -10.26
N TRP A 90 -4.49 3.83 -10.74
CA TRP A 90 -4.49 3.50 -12.16
C TRP A 90 -5.63 4.20 -12.89
N GLY A 91 -5.29 5.04 -13.85
CA GLY A 91 -6.21 5.96 -14.52
C GLY A 91 -5.94 7.42 -14.15
N GLY A 92 -5.05 7.67 -13.19
CA GLY A 92 -4.58 8.98 -12.74
C GLY A 92 -5.46 9.62 -11.65
N GLY A 93 -4.82 10.30 -10.73
CA GLY A 93 -5.48 11.04 -9.64
C GLY A 93 -6.16 10.17 -8.59
N LEU A 94 -7.20 10.71 -7.95
CA LEU A 94 -7.96 10.06 -6.87
C LEU A 94 -9.28 9.42 -7.34
N GLU A 95 -9.71 9.68 -8.55
CA GLU A 95 -10.97 9.15 -9.07
C GLU A 95 -11.02 7.60 -9.14
N PRO A 96 -9.93 6.90 -9.53
CA PRO A 96 -9.89 5.44 -9.46
C PRO A 96 -10.14 4.90 -8.05
N ALA A 97 -9.53 5.52 -7.05
CA ALA A 97 -9.70 5.15 -5.65
C ALA A 97 -11.16 5.28 -5.19
N ARG A 98 -11.82 6.40 -5.54
CA ARG A 98 -13.23 6.62 -5.20
C ARG A 98 -14.15 5.58 -5.84
N ARG A 99 -13.92 5.24 -7.11
CA ARG A 99 -14.69 4.18 -7.81
C ARG A 99 -14.50 2.81 -7.16
N ILE A 100 -13.29 2.46 -6.78
CA ILE A 100 -13.00 1.20 -6.10
C ILE A 100 -13.70 1.16 -4.73
N GLU A 101 -13.63 2.24 -3.96
CA GLU A 101 -14.31 2.33 -2.67
C GLU A 101 -15.83 2.16 -2.80
N GLU A 102 -16.45 2.82 -3.77
CA GLU A 102 -17.88 2.69 -4.06
C GLU A 102 -18.27 1.26 -4.46
N ARG A 103 -17.47 0.61 -5.30
CA ARG A 103 -17.66 -0.80 -5.69
C ARG A 103 -17.56 -1.72 -4.47
N ILE A 104 -16.54 -1.52 -3.63
CA ILE A 104 -16.35 -2.31 -2.40
C ILE A 104 -17.57 -2.15 -1.47
N ARG A 105 -17.99 -0.92 -1.18
CA ARG A 105 -19.13 -0.64 -0.32
C ARG A 105 -20.43 -1.21 -0.88
N THR A 106 -20.65 -1.04 -2.18
CA THR A 106 -21.82 -1.61 -2.87
C THR A 106 -21.84 -3.12 -2.77
N ARG A 107 -20.72 -3.78 -2.99
CA ARG A 107 -20.61 -5.24 -2.93
C ARG A 107 -20.73 -5.78 -1.51
N ALA A 108 -20.12 -5.11 -0.55
CA ALA A 108 -20.23 -5.47 0.88
C ALA A 108 -21.66 -5.33 1.42
N GLY A 109 -22.50 -4.51 0.79
CA GLY A 109 -23.90 -4.30 1.18
C GLY A 109 -24.08 -3.63 2.54
N THR A 110 -23.03 -2.99 3.07
CA THR A 110 -23.02 -2.32 4.36
C THR A 110 -22.17 -1.04 4.28
N ASP A 111 -22.42 -0.11 5.19
CA ASP A 111 -21.58 1.08 5.35
C ASP A 111 -20.29 0.73 6.13
N ILE A 112 -19.50 -0.17 5.55
CA ILE A 112 -18.21 -0.57 6.12
C ILE A 112 -17.12 0.43 5.74
N GLY A 113 -16.23 0.74 6.69
CA GLY A 113 -15.05 1.56 6.40
C GLY A 113 -14.08 0.83 5.46
N VAL A 114 -13.45 1.57 4.56
CA VAL A 114 -12.47 1.05 3.61
C VAL A 114 -11.21 1.90 3.69
N THR A 115 -10.06 1.26 3.80
CA THR A 115 -8.75 1.90 3.70
C THR A 115 -8.01 1.42 2.46
N GLN A 116 -7.47 2.34 1.69
CA GLN A 116 -6.65 2.06 0.52
C GLN A 116 -5.42 2.98 0.45
N ALA A 117 -4.48 2.64 -0.40
CA ALA A 117 -3.21 3.35 -0.52
C ALA A 117 -3.36 4.84 -0.88
N ALA A 118 -4.33 5.17 -1.73
CA ALA A 118 -4.58 6.54 -2.19
C ALA A 118 -4.97 7.51 -1.07
N ASP A 119 -5.64 7.01 -0.02
CA ASP A 119 -5.99 7.81 1.16
C ASP A 119 -4.89 7.77 2.21
N ALA A 120 -4.33 6.59 2.43
CA ALA A 120 -3.38 6.33 3.51
C ALA A 120 -2.04 7.04 3.30
N LEU A 121 -1.53 7.06 2.06
CA LEU A 121 -0.22 7.63 1.79
C LEU A 121 -0.15 9.15 2.00
N PRO A 122 -1.10 9.95 1.47
CA PRO A 122 -1.12 11.38 1.76
C PRO A 122 -1.31 11.67 3.26
N ALA A 123 -2.13 10.88 3.95
CA ALA A 123 -2.31 11.01 5.40
C ALA A 123 -1.01 10.72 6.16
N ALA A 124 -0.28 9.66 5.77
CA ALA A 124 1.00 9.31 6.35
C ALA A 124 2.06 10.41 6.15
N LEU A 125 2.16 10.96 4.94
CA LEU A 125 3.10 12.06 4.66
C LEU A 125 2.78 13.31 5.49
N ARG A 126 1.51 13.67 5.62
CA ARG A 126 1.06 14.81 6.43
C ARG A 126 1.31 14.61 7.93
N ALA A 127 1.32 13.37 8.42
CA ALA A 127 1.63 13.07 9.82
C ALA A 127 3.05 13.50 10.20
N PHE A 128 4.00 13.51 9.25
CA PHE A 128 5.35 14.03 9.47
C PHE A 128 5.46 15.57 9.46
N GLY A 129 4.35 16.27 9.21
CA GLY A 129 4.25 17.74 9.26
C GLY A 129 4.17 18.39 7.88
N ASP A 130 3.82 19.68 7.88
CA ASP A 130 3.54 20.49 6.69
C ASP A 130 4.78 20.78 5.81
N GLY A 131 5.98 20.42 6.29
CA GLY A 131 7.22 20.60 5.54
C GLY A 131 7.46 19.56 4.44
N ILE A 132 6.69 18.48 4.40
CA ILE A 132 6.81 17.45 3.36
C ILE A 132 6.03 17.90 2.12
N ARG A 133 6.75 18.16 1.04
CA ARG A 133 6.16 18.55 -0.23
C ARG A 133 6.76 17.83 -1.44
N ARG A 134 8.08 17.78 -1.52
CA ARG A 134 8.81 17.17 -2.64
C ARG A 134 9.12 15.74 -2.33
N ILE A 135 8.51 14.82 -3.07
CA ILE A 135 8.65 13.38 -2.86
C ILE A 135 9.38 12.71 -4.02
N ALA A 136 10.04 11.62 -3.70
CA ALA A 136 10.53 10.68 -4.69
C ALA A 136 9.89 9.31 -4.48
N ILE A 137 9.66 8.56 -5.57
CA ILE A 137 8.98 7.27 -5.51
C ILE A 137 9.89 6.14 -6.00
N VAL A 138 9.89 5.03 -5.26
CA VAL A 138 10.41 3.72 -5.70
C VAL A 138 9.23 2.79 -5.90
N CYS A 139 9.12 2.12 -7.04
CA CYS A 139 8.03 1.18 -7.31
C CYS A 139 8.47 -0.03 -8.16
N PRO A 140 7.77 -1.17 -8.07
CA PRO A 140 8.08 -2.35 -8.88
C PRO A 140 7.56 -2.28 -10.31
N TYR A 141 6.86 -1.20 -10.63
CA TYR A 141 6.11 -1.03 -11.86
C TYR A 141 6.99 -0.76 -13.07
N TYR A 142 6.39 -0.87 -14.24
CA TYR A 142 6.93 -0.41 -15.51
C TYR A 142 6.77 1.12 -15.65
N PRO A 143 7.52 1.77 -16.56
CA PRO A 143 7.47 3.22 -16.73
C PRO A 143 6.09 3.80 -17.06
N VAL A 144 5.16 3.02 -17.60
CA VAL A 144 3.76 3.42 -17.82
C VAL A 144 3.10 3.96 -16.53
N ALA A 145 3.55 3.51 -15.36
CA ALA A 145 3.03 3.97 -14.08
C ALA A 145 3.39 5.43 -13.75
N ILE A 146 4.42 6.01 -14.36
CA ILE A 146 4.95 7.34 -13.98
C ILE A 146 3.86 8.41 -14.10
N GLY A 147 3.15 8.46 -15.22
CA GLY A 147 2.07 9.44 -15.41
C GLY A 147 0.93 9.30 -14.40
N HIS A 148 0.61 8.08 -13.96
CA HIS A 148 -0.39 7.84 -12.92
C HIS A 148 0.10 8.31 -11.54
N LEU A 149 1.36 8.06 -11.22
CA LEU A 149 2.00 8.52 -9.98
C LEU A 149 2.13 10.05 -9.93
N GLU A 150 2.45 10.69 -11.05
CA GLU A 150 2.51 12.15 -11.17
C GLU A 150 1.14 12.78 -10.92
N ALA A 151 0.09 12.29 -11.61
CA ALA A 151 -1.27 12.78 -11.42
C ALA A 151 -1.77 12.58 -9.99
N PHE A 152 -1.46 11.44 -9.38
CA PHE A 152 -1.78 11.17 -7.97
C PHE A 152 -1.05 12.13 -7.02
N ALA A 153 0.25 12.35 -7.21
CA ALA A 153 1.03 13.26 -6.38
C ALA A 153 0.49 14.69 -6.48
N GLU A 154 0.23 15.19 -7.69
CA GLU A 154 -0.31 16.52 -7.94
C GLU A 154 -1.67 16.70 -7.24
N GLU A 155 -2.62 15.78 -7.44
CA GLU A 155 -3.97 15.89 -6.84
C GLU A 155 -3.94 15.80 -5.31
N THR A 156 -2.96 15.11 -4.74
CA THR A 156 -2.78 15.01 -3.28
C THR A 156 -1.92 16.13 -2.68
N GLY A 157 -1.39 17.02 -3.51
CA GLY A 157 -0.65 18.23 -3.10
C GLY A 157 0.84 18.02 -2.88
N PHE A 158 1.42 16.98 -3.50
CA PHE A 158 2.85 16.69 -3.47
C PHE A 158 3.49 16.90 -4.84
N ASP A 159 4.74 17.33 -4.84
CA ASP A 159 5.56 17.49 -6.04
C ASP A 159 6.39 16.19 -6.22
N LEU A 160 6.04 15.36 -7.20
CA LEU A 160 6.84 14.18 -7.54
C LEU A 160 8.07 14.60 -8.34
N VAL A 161 9.25 14.54 -7.71
CA VAL A 161 10.51 15.02 -8.30
C VAL A 161 11.19 13.95 -9.16
N ARG A 162 11.14 12.67 -8.71
CA ARG A 162 11.71 11.54 -9.46
C ARG A 162 11.09 10.21 -9.05
N THR A 163 11.14 9.27 -10.00
CA THR A 163 10.64 7.90 -9.81
C THR A 163 11.69 6.89 -10.25
N GLU A 164 11.87 5.85 -9.45
CA GLU A 164 12.61 4.65 -9.84
C GLU A 164 11.65 3.49 -10.04
N CYS A 165 11.53 3.04 -11.28
CA CYS A 165 10.75 1.88 -11.68
C CYS A 165 11.65 0.65 -11.77
N LEU A 166 11.37 -0.38 -10.95
CA LEU A 166 12.19 -1.61 -10.92
C LEU A 166 11.81 -2.59 -12.03
N ALA A 167 10.68 -2.36 -12.73
CA ALA A 167 10.19 -3.14 -13.86
C ALA A 167 10.24 -4.66 -13.61
N CYS A 168 9.59 -5.10 -12.54
CA CYS A 168 9.61 -6.51 -12.14
C CYS A 168 8.89 -7.39 -13.18
N ASP A 169 9.51 -8.50 -13.52
CA ASP A 169 9.14 -9.39 -14.61
C ASP A 169 7.96 -10.36 -14.31
N SER A 170 7.48 -10.40 -13.07
CA SER A 170 6.23 -11.07 -12.70
C SER A 170 5.65 -10.53 -11.40
N PRO A 171 4.34 -10.72 -11.14
CA PRO A 171 3.71 -10.31 -9.88
C PRO A 171 4.33 -10.95 -8.63
N VAL A 172 4.74 -12.21 -8.70
CA VAL A 172 5.38 -12.92 -7.58
C VAL A 172 6.81 -12.41 -7.37
N ASN A 173 7.57 -12.15 -8.44
CA ASN A 173 8.96 -11.70 -8.36
C ASN A 173 9.13 -10.32 -7.72
N ILE A 174 8.06 -9.53 -7.64
CA ILE A 174 8.07 -8.29 -6.84
C ILE A 174 8.49 -8.56 -5.38
N ALA A 175 8.03 -9.68 -4.80
CA ALA A 175 8.39 -10.07 -3.43
C ALA A 175 9.82 -10.60 -3.29
N HIS A 176 10.45 -10.96 -4.41
CA HIS A 176 11.81 -11.52 -4.44
C HIS A 176 12.91 -10.46 -4.64
N ILE A 177 12.54 -9.19 -4.79
CA ILE A 177 13.52 -8.10 -4.89
C ILE A 177 14.37 -8.06 -3.62
N ALA A 178 15.69 -8.17 -3.80
CA ALA A 178 16.62 -8.16 -2.68
C ALA A 178 16.62 -6.81 -1.94
N GLU A 179 16.79 -6.85 -0.63
CA GLU A 179 16.85 -5.62 0.18
C GLU A 179 17.95 -4.65 -0.28
N ASP A 180 19.08 -5.16 -0.76
CA ASP A 180 20.17 -4.31 -1.28
C ASP A 180 19.74 -3.54 -2.53
N THR A 181 18.99 -4.16 -3.43
CA THR A 181 18.40 -3.48 -4.58
C THR A 181 17.45 -2.35 -4.14
N LEU A 182 16.65 -2.60 -3.10
CA LEU A 182 15.77 -1.57 -2.53
C LEU A 182 16.57 -0.44 -1.87
N ARG A 183 17.64 -0.75 -1.14
CA ARG A 183 18.54 0.27 -0.57
C ARG A 183 19.21 1.13 -1.65
N GLU A 184 19.63 0.52 -2.75
CA GLU A 184 20.20 1.22 -3.90
C GLU A 184 19.16 2.12 -4.58
N ALA A 185 17.93 1.62 -4.79
CA ALA A 185 16.85 2.40 -5.36
C ALA A 185 16.49 3.63 -4.49
N VAL A 186 16.45 3.46 -3.17
CA VAL A 186 16.25 4.59 -2.24
C VAL A 186 17.37 5.63 -2.34
N ARG A 187 18.65 5.19 -2.40
CA ARG A 187 19.78 6.12 -2.57
C ARG A 187 19.72 6.85 -3.91
N LYS A 188 19.29 6.17 -4.97
CA LYS A 188 19.20 6.73 -6.31
C LYS A 188 18.17 7.85 -6.41
N VAL A 189 17.05 7.72 -5.70
CA VAL A 189 15.99 8.74 -5.73
C VAL A 189 16.16 9.84 -4.68
N ASP A 190 17.00 9.65 -3.65
CA ASP A 190 17.23 10.67 -2.65
C ASP A 190 18.06 11.83 -3.18
N GLY A 191 17.97 12.97 -2.53
CA GLY A 191 18.74 14.19 -2.82
C GLY A 191 18.34 15.34 -1.90
N PRO A 192 19.12 16.44 -1.90
CA PRO A 192 18.81 17.61 -1.06
C PRO A 192 17.49 18.30 -1.44
N ASP A 193 16.98 18.00 -2.61
CA ASP A 193 15.71 18.48 -3.16
C ASP A 193 14.51 17.59 -2.83
N ILE A 194 14.68 16.52 -2.05
CA ILE A 194 13.64 15.55 -1.65
C ILE A 194 13.35 15.71 -0.15
N ASP A 195 12.08 15.83 0.20
CA ASP A 195 11.62 15.93 1.59
C ASP A 195 11.28 14.53 2.17
N ALA A 196 10.76 13.61 1.35
CA ALA A 196 10.46 12.24 1.73
C ALA A 196 10.62 11.27 0.55
N VAL A 197 10.97 10.02 0.85
CA VAL A 197 10.93 8.93 -0.12
C VAL A 197 9.71 8.06 0.15
N VAL A 198 9.01 7.70 -0.90
CA VAL A 198 7.80 6.88 -0.86
C VAL A 198 8.03 5.60 -1.65
N GLN A 199 7.55 4.49 -1.15
CA GLN A 199 7.52 3.26 -1.92
C GLN A 199 6.08 2.89 -2.24
N PHE A 200 5.77 2.74 -3.53
CA PHE A 200 4.58 2.11 -4.07
C PHE A 200 4.83 0.65 -4.42
N GLY A 201 3.76 -0.15 -4.51
CA GLY A 201 3.84 -1.58 -4.82
C GLY A 201 3.69 -2.46 -3.59
N ALA A 202 2.48 -2.97 -3.37
CA ALA A 202 2.07 -3.71 -2.18
C ALA A 202 2.89 -4.99 -1.92
N ASN A 203 3.48 -5.58 -2.96
CA ASN A 203 4.26 -6.82 -2.85
C ASN A 203 5.78 -6.60 -2.68
N LEU A 204 6.28 -5.35 -2.63
CA LEU A 204 7.68 -5.08 -2.33
C LEU A 204 7.97 -5.28 -0.82
N PRO A 205 9.06 -6.00 -0.46
CA PRO A 205 9.45 -6.24 0.95
C PRO A 205 10.13 -5.01 1.57
N MET A 206 9.47 -3.84 1.49
CA MET A 206 10.10 -2.54 1.77
C MET A 206 10.09 -2.13 3.24
N ALA A 207 9.22 -2.67 4.09
CA ALA A 207 9.00 -2.14 5.43
C ALA A 207 10.27 -2.03 6.29
N ARG A 208 11.13 -3.07 6.29
CA ARG A 208 12.41 -3.04 7.01
C ARG A 208 13.41 -2.06 6.40
N VAL A 209 13.50 -2.05 5.08
CA VAL A 209 14.41 -1.14 4.36
C VAL A 209 13.98 0.32 4.60
N ALA A 210 12.68 0.60 4.64
CA ALA A 210 12.17 1.93 4.97
C ALA A 210 12.57 2.36 6.38
N ASP A 211 12.37 1.50 7.40
CA ASP A 211 12.78 1.76 8.79
C ASP A 211 14.29 2.01 8.92
N GLU A 212 15.11 1.27 8.18
CA GLU A 212 16.56 1.51 8.12
C GLU A 212 16.88 2.84 7.42
N ALA A 213 16.25 3.09 6.28
CA ALA A 213 16.56 4.24 5.44
C ALA A 213 16.24 5.57 6.12
N GLU A 214 15.19 5.65 6.93
CA GLU A 214 14.90 6.82 7.76
C GLU A 214 16.07 7.22 8.67
N ARG A 215 16.84 6.26 9.19
CA ARG A 215 17.98 6.52 10.06
C ARG A 215 19.17 7.12 9.33
N TRP A 216 19.47 6.65 8.13
CA TRP A 216 20.62 7.15 7.38
C TRP A 216 20.30 8.33 6.46
N LEU A 217 19.05 8.48 5.98
CA LEU A 217 18.60 9.66 5.25
C LEU A 217 18.24 10.83 6.17
N ARG A 218 17.77 10.54 7.39
CA ARG A 218 17.15 11.49 8.32
C ARG A 218 15.93 12.19 7.70
N LYS A 219 15.21 11.47 6.87
CA LYS A 219 13.98 11.88 6.19
C LYS A 219 12.94 10.77 6.33
N PRO A 220 11.64 11.08 6.22
CA PRO A 220 10.62 10.04 6.11
C PRO A 220 10.86 9.13 4.90
N VAL A 221 10.77 7.82 5.12
CA VAL A 221 10.75 6.81 4.08
C VAL A 221 9.52 5.94 4.30
N VAL A 222 8.51 6.12 3.49
CA VAL A 222 7.18 5.56 3.71
C VAL A 222 6.92 4.39 2.78
N ALA A 223 6.88 3.18 3.33
CA ALA A 223 6.39 2.02 2.60
C ALA A 223 4.85 2.05 2.54
N VAL A 224 4.28 1.92 1.35
CA VAL A 224 2.83 2.09 1.11
C VAL A 224 1.98 1.17 1.98
N MET A 225 2.38 -0.09 2.19
CA MET A 225 1.60 -1.01 3.02
C MET A 225 1.71 -0.71 4.52
N THR A 226 2.84 -0.15 4.97
CA THR A 226 2.93 0.39 6.33
C THR A 226 1.98 1.58 6.50
N ALA A 227 1.96 2.52 5.55
CA ALA A 227 1.02 3.65 5.57
C ALA A 227 -0.44 3.18 5.58
N THR A 228 -0.77 2.21 4.73
CA THR A 228 -2.14 1.69 4.61
C THR A 228 -2.60 1.04 5.92
N TYR A 229 -1.76 0.20 6.53
CA TYR A 229 -2.11 -0.45 7.80
C TYR A 229 -2.17 0.53 8.97
N TRP A 230 -1.19 1.44 9.06
CA TRP A 230 -1.19 2.53 10.03
C TRP A 230 -2.48 3.36 9.95
N TYR A 231 -2.86 3.76 8.75
CA TYR A 231 -4.05 4.58 8.55
C TYR A 231 -5.33 3.83 8.92
N ALA A 232 -5.43 2.54 8.56
CA ALA A 232 -6.54 1.70 8.98
C ALA A 232 -6.66 1.60 10.51
N LEU A 233 -5.54 1.46 11.22
CA LEU A 233 -5.54 1.48 12.70
C LEU A 233 -6.06 2.83 13.22
N ARG A 234 -5.51 3.96 12.72
CA ARG A 234 -5.87 5.31 13.18
C ARG A 234 -7.31 5.69 12.88
N GLN A 235 -7.84 5.32 11.71
CA GLN A 235 -9.26 5.52 11.38
C GLN A 235 -10.20 4.80 12.35
N ASN A 236 -9.74 3.74 12.99
CA ASN A 236 -10.52 2.95 13.95
C ASN A 236 -10.14 3.20 15.41
N GLY A 237 -9.44 4.31 15.70
CA GLY A 237 -9.09 4.73 17.06
C GLY A 237 -8.07 3.83 17.76
N ILE A 238 -7.26 3.08 17.00
CA ILE A 238 -6.22 2.21 17.51
C ILE A 238 -4.87 2.95 17.43
N GLU A 239 -4.40 3.44 18.57
CA GLU A 239 -3.22 4.30 18.70
C GLU A 239 -1.95 3.54 19.10
N ASP A 240 -1.99 2.22 19.09
CA ASP A 240 -0.84 1.38 19.43
C ASP A 240 0.36 1.70 18.54
N ARG A 241 1.54 1.69 19.12
CA ARG A 241 2.81 1.97 18.46
C ARG A 241 3.60 0.69 18.25
N LYS A 242 4.20 0.55 17.07
CA LYS A 242 4.91 -0.69 16.72
C LYS A 242 6.29 -0.38 16.13
N PRO A 243 7.38 -0.77 16.81
CA PRO A 243 8.74 -0.58 16.29
C PRO A 243 9.06 -1.53 15.13
N GLY A 244 10.01 -1.13 14.28
CA GLY A 244 10.50 -1.93 13.15
C GLY A 244 9.76 -1.70 11.84
N PHE A 245 8.86 -0.71 11.81
CA PHE A 245 8.08 -0.33 10.62
C PHE A 245 8.16 1.18 10.32
N GLY A 246 9.26 1.82 10.75
CA GLY A 246 9.50 3.24 10.56
C GLY A 246 8.86 4.14 11.63
N ARG A 247 9.19 5.42 11.53
CA ARG A 247 8.72 6.46 12.46
C ARG A 247 7.21 6.64 12.40
N LEU A 248 6.60 6.39 11.25
CA LEU A 248 5.15 6.44 11.11
C LEU A 248 4.43 5.57 12.14
N MET A 249 4.92 4.33 12.37
CA MET A 249 4.33 3.39 13.32
C MET A 249 4.78 3.63 14.77
N THR A 250 5.83 4.40 15.01
CA THR A 250 6.38 4.63 16.35
C THR A 250 6.11 6.02 16.91
N GLU A 251 5.90 7.02 16.08
CA GLU A 251 5.75 8.42 16.51
C GLU A 251 4.35 8.97 16.25
N HIS A 252 3.65 8.44 15.25
CA HIS A 252 2.34 8.90 14.79
C HIS A 252 1.30 7.79 14.87
#